data_0d35e99b6620738e7000d602940c391a
#
_entry.id   0d35e99b6620738e7000d602940c391a
#
_cell.length_a   1.000
_cell.length_b   1.000
_cell.length_c   1.000
_cell.angle_alpha   90.00
_cell.angle_beta   90.00
_cell.angle_gamma   90.00
#
_symmetry.space_group_name_H-M   'P 1'
#
loop_
_entity.id
_entity.type
_entity.pdbx_description
1 polymer ?
#
loop_
_entity_poly.entity_id
_entity_poly.type
_entity_poly.pdbx_seq_one_letter_code
_entity_poly.pdbx_strand_id
1 'polypeptide(L)'
;KVVESNGKYASVKDMARAFVLYGFLAEMFARETGFSRGLGGSMHAFFIPFGIYPNNAIVGGSADIAMGAALYKRVNCKDGMVIANIGDASLGCGPVWEAINMAAMDQYTQLWDEAHKGGLPIIFNFFNNQYGMGGQTCGETMAYNILARFGAGVNPDQMHSERVDGFNPLAVIDAYKRKRAIIDERRGPVLLD
;
A
#
# COMPACT_ATOMS: atom_id res chain seq x y z
N LYS A 1 -23.93 -11.37 -0.64
CA LYS A 1 -24.68 -11.93 -1.78
C LYS A 1 -23.81 -12.99 -2.43
N VAL A 2 -24.30 -14.22 -2.53
CA VAL A 2 -23.66 -15.27 -3.32
C VAL A 2 -23.90 -14.93 -4.79
N VAL A 3 -22.84 -14.76 -5.56
CA VAL A 3 -22.93 -14.56 -7.00
C VAL A 3 -22.85 -15.94 -7.63
N GLU A 4 -23.93 -16.41 -8.19
CA GLU A 4 -23.99 -17.66 -8.93
C GLU A 4 -23.39 -17.43 -10.33
N SER A 5 -22.43 -18.27 -10.71
CA SER A 5 -21.74 -18.14 -11.99
C SER A 5 -22.54 -18.74 -13.17
N ASN A 6 -23.54 -19.55 -12.89
CA ASN A 6 -24.33 -20.30 -13.90
C ASN A 6 -23.43 -20.99 -14.97
N GLY A 7 -22.28 -21.49 -14.55
CA GLY A 7 -21.31 -22.13 -15.45
C GLY A 7 -20.52 -21.18 -16.36
N LYS A 8 -20.70 -19.87 -16.23
CA LYS A 8 -20.00 -18.87 -17.07
C LYS A 8 -18.51 -18.77 -16.78
N TYR A 9 -18.08 -19.11 -15.56
CA TYR A 9 -16.69 -18.99 -15.12
C TYR A 9 -16.12 -20.36 -14.73
N ALA A 10 -14.85 -20.58 -15.05
CA ALA A 10 -14.18 -21.85 -14.77
C ALA A 10 -13.93 -22.06 -13.27
N SER A 11 -13.85 -20.99 -12.48
CA SER A 11 -13.63 -21.05 -11.03
C SER A 11 -14.23 -19.84 -10.32
N VAL A 12 -14.41 -19.94 -9.00
CA VAL A 12 -14.79 -18.80 -8.13
C VAL A 12 -13.77 -17.67 -8.25
N LYS A 13 -12.48 -17.99 -8.41
CA LYS A 13 -11.42 -16.99 -8.60
C LYS A 13 -11.59 -16.20 -9.90
N ASP A 14 -11.95 -16.86 -10.98
CA ASP A 14 -12.17 -16.19 -12.26
C ASP A 14 -13.43 -15.33 -12.23
N MET A 15 -14.46 -15.79 -11.56
CA MET A 15 -15.67 -14.99 -11.31
C MET A 15 -15.35 -13.75 -10.49
N ALA A 16 -14.57 -13.88 -9.41
CA ALA A 16 -14.17 -12.76 -8.56
C ALA A 16 -13.32 -11.74 -9.34
N ARG A 17 -12.39 -12.20 -10.16
CA ARG A 17 -11.59 -11.34 -11.05
C ARG A 17 -12.47 -10.58 -12.05
N ALA A 18 -13.39 -11.26 -12.72
CA ALA A 18 -14.29 -10.62 -13.66
C ALA A 18 -15.19 -9.60 -12.98
N PHE A 19 -15.68 -9.90 -11.78
CA PHE A 19 -16.49 -8.98 -10.95
C PHE A 19 -15.72 -7.70 -10.61
N VAL A 20 -14.48 -7.84 -10.14
CA VAL A 20 -13.61 -6.69 -9.77
C VAL A 20 -13.32 -5.84 -11.01
N LEU A 21 -12.91 -6.47 -12.11
CA LEU A 21 -12.61 -5.76 -13.37
C LEU A 21 -13.83 -5.03 -13.90
N TYR A 22 -14.98 -5.69 -13.91
CA TYR A 22 -16.24 -5.07 -14.36
C TYR A 22 -16.59 -3.85 -13.48
N GLY A 23 -16.55 -4.00 -12.16
CA GLY A 23 -16.93 -2.92 -11.24
C GLY A 23 -16.01 -1.70 -11.36
N PHE A 24 -14.70 -1.90 -11.49
CA PHE A 24 -13.75 -0.81 -11.70
C PHE A 24 -13.92 -0.15 -13.08
N LEU A 25 -14.07 -0.92 -14.15
CA LEU A 25 -14.33 -0.35 -15.47
C LEU A 25 -15.64 0.44 -15.48
N ALA A 26 -16.71 -0.11 -14.91
CA ALA A 26 -17.98 0.59 -14.79
C ALA A 26 -17.85 1.90 -14.01
N GLU A 27 -17.06 1.93 -12.93
CA GLU A 27 -16.77 3.14 -12.15
C GLU A 27 -16.01 4.17 -12.99
N MET A 28 -14.94 3.75 -13.68
CA MET A 28 -14.14 4.63 -14.55
C MET A 28 -14.96 5.26 -15.68
N PHE A 29 -15.95 4.51 -16.21
CA PHE A 29 -16.87 4.99 -17.25
C PHE A 29 -18.15 5.62 -16.69
N ALA A 30 -18.17 5.99 -15.42
CA ALA A 30 -19.30 6.66 -14.76
C ALA A 30 -20.64 5.89 -14.91
N ARG A 31 -20.59 4.56 -14.81
CA ARG A 31 -21.80 3.73 -14.87
C ARG A 31 -22.36 3.48 -13.48
N GLU A 32 -23.70 3.43 -13.39
CA GLU A 32 -24.41 3.14 -12.13
C GLU A 32 -24.02 1.78 -11.52
N THR A 33 -23.58 0.85 -12.34
CA THR A 33 -23.11 -0.49 -11.90
C THR A 33 -21.69 -0.50 -11.34
N GLY A 34 -20.97 0.64 -11.35
CA GLY A 34 -19.68 0.81 -10.71
C GLY A 34 -19.77 0.72 -9.18
N PHE A 35 -18.66 0.48 -8.50
CA PHE A 35 -18.60 0.28 -7.05
C PHE A 35 -19.09 1.50 -6.25
N SER A 36 -18.89 2.71 -6.77
CA SER A 36 -19.39 3.97 -6.21
C SER A 36 -20.46 4.61 -7.12
N ARG A 37 -21.19 3.79 -7.87
CA ARG A 37 -22.23 4.21 -8.83
C ARG A 37 -21.74 5.17 -9.91
N GLY A 38 -20.47 5.06 -10.28
CA GLY A 38 -19.84 5.92 -11.28
C GLY A 38 -19.48 7.33 -10.77
N LEU A 39 -19.64 7.60 -9.48
CA LEU A 39 -19.35 8.92 -8.90
C LEU A 39 -17.87 9.12 -8.53
N GLY A 40 -17.11 8.04 -8.37
CA GLY A 40 -15.71 8.08 -7.97
C GLY A 40 -14.74 8.21 -9.15
N GLY A 41 -15.12 7.75 -10.33
CA GLY A 41 -14.24 7.68 -11.49
C GLY A 41 -13.01 6.81 -11.23
N SER A 42 -11.90 7.08 -11.92
CA SER A 42 -10.65 6.32 -11.74
C SER A 42 -9.92 6.66 -10.42
N MET A 43 -10.13 7.86 -9.90
CA MET A 43 -9.39 8.34 -8.72
C MET A 43 -9.94 7.79 -7.40
N HIS A 44 -11.24 7.52 -7.32
CA HIS A 44 -11.90 7.07 -6.09
C HIS A 44 -12.52 5.68 -6.23
N ALA A 45 -11.96 4.86 -7.11
CA ALA A 45 -12.39 3.48 -7.28
C ALA A 45 -11.83 2.60 -6.16
N PHE A 46 -12.69 2.01 -5.34
CA PHE A 46 -12.32 1.12 -4.25
C PHE A 46 -13.37 0.03 -4.01
N PHE A 47 -12.96 -1.05 -3.39
CA PHE A 47 -13.88 -2.12 -2.98
C PHE A 47 -13.31 -2.87 -1.77
N ILE A 48 -13.65 -2.43 -0.58
CA ILE A 48 -13.12 -2.94 0.70
C ILE A 48 -13.25 -4.46 0.85
N PRO A 49 -14.35 -5.13 0.40
CA PRO A 49 -14.45 -6.59 0.50
C PRO A 49 -13.34 -7.37 -0.23
N PHE A 50 -12.65 -6.74 -1.18
CA PHE A 50 -11.49 -7.31 -1.86
C PHE A 50 -10.17 -6.72 -1.37
N GLY A 51 -10.17 -6.00 -0.25
CA GLY A 51 -8.97 -5.37 0.31
C GLY A 51 -8.47 -4.15 -0.47
N ILE A 52 -9.30 -3.58 -1.34
CA ILE A 52 -8.97 -2.38 -2.10
C ILE A 52 -9.57 -1.20 -1.32
N TYR A 53 -8.70 -0.49 -0.59
CA TYR A 53 -9.08 0.63 0.26
C TYR A 53 -9.33 1.90 -0.54
N PRO A 54 -10.07 2.87 0.04
CA PRO A 54 -10.34 4.14 -0.63
C PRO A 54 -9.06 4.88 -0.99
N ASN A 55 -8.95 5.26 -2.26
CA ASN A 55 -8.06 6.32 -2.67
C ASN A 55 -8.65 7.66 -2.20
N ASN A 56 -7.80 8.64 -1.95
CA ASN A 56 -8.26 9.97 -1.63
C ASN A 56 -7.50 11.04 -2.43
N ALA A 57 -8.09 12.22 -2.54
CA ALA A 57 -7.50 13.34 -3.27
C ALA A 57 -6.46 14.11 -2.42
N ILE A 58 -6.27 13.74 -1.17
CA ILE A 58 -5.27 14.34 -0.29
C ILE A 58 -3.93 13.68 -0.58
N VAL A 59 -3.00 14.43 -1.14
CA VAL A 59 -1.66 13.93 -1.47
C VAL A 59 -0.97 13.46 -0.19
N GLY A 60 -0.52 12.20 -0.20
CA GLY A 60 0.10 11.56 0.97
C GLY A 60 -0.88 10.86 1.93
N GLY A 61 -2.17 11.17 1.91
CA GLY A 61 -3.15 10.60 2.84
C GLY A 61 -3.35 9.09 2.73
N SER A 62 -3.00 8.46 1.61
CA SER A 62 -3.02 7.01 1.47
C SER A 62 -2.05 6.31 2.43
N ALA A 63 -0.95 6.96 2.81
CA ALA A 63 0.02 6.42 3.75
C ALA A 63 -0.60 6.23 5.14
N ASP A 64 -1.32 7.24 5.65
CA ASP A 64 -1.99 7.19 6.95
C ASP A 64 -3.11 6.16 6.98
N ILE A 65 -3.93 6.11 5.92
CA ILE A 65 -4.99 5.10 5.79
C ILE A 65 -4.40 3.69 5.83
N ALA A 66 -3.33 3.46 5.09
CA ALA A 66 -2.67 2.16 5.04
C ALA A 66 -2.00 1.81 6.39
N MET A 67 -1.36 2.79 7.04
CA MET A 67 -0.77 2.61 8.36
C MET A 67 -1.83 2.24 9.39
N GLY A 68 -2.96 2.95 9.42
CA GLY A 68 -4.10 2.62 10.28
C GLY A 68 -4.66 1.21 10.01
N ALA A 69 -4.73 0.78 8.75
CA ALA A 69 -5.14 -0.57 8.37
C ALA A 69 -4.13 -1.64 8.86
N ALA A 70 -2.83 -1.35 8.81
CA ALA A 70 -1.80 -2.24 9.32
C ALA A 70 -1.84 -2.35 10.86
N LEU A 71 -2.04 -1.22 11.53
CA LEU A 71 -2.24 -1.18 12.98
C LEU A 71 -3.47 -2.00 13.39
N TYR A 72 -4.60 -1.84 12.69
CA TYR A 72 -5.79 -2.65 12.90
C TYR A 72 -5.48 -4.16 12.80
N LYS A 73 -4.71 -4.57 11.78
CA LYS A 73 -4.31 -5.98 11.63
C LYS A 73 -3.50 -6.46 12.83
N ARG A 74 -2.55 -5.66 13.31
CA ARG A 74 -1.70 -6.02 14.45
C ARG A 74 -2.54 -6.13 15.74
N VAL A 75 -3.35 -5.13 16.06
CA VAL A 75 -4.19 -5.10 17.27
C VAL A 75 -5.22 -6.22 17.30
N ASN A 76 -5.73 -6.63 16.14
CA ASN A 76 -6.75 -7.68 16.04
C ASN A 76 -6.18 -9.03 15.61
N CYS A 77 -4.88 -9.23 15.65
CA CYS A 77 -4.20 -10.47 15.28
C CYS A 77 -4.65 -11.01 13.91
N LYS A 78 -4.82 -10.11 12.91
CA LYS A 78 -5.27 -10.47 11.56
C LYS A 78 -4.08 -10.75 10.66
N ASP A 79 -4.18 -11.85 9.91
CA ASP A 79 -3.21 -12.23 8.90
C ASP A 79 -3.17 -11.27 7.71
N GLY A 80 -2.10 -11.39 6.94
CA GLY A 80 -1.89 -10.63 5.72
C GLY A 80 -1.20 -9.29 5.97
N MET A 81 -0.91 -8.59 4.89
CA MET A 81 -0.20 -7.32 4.89
C MET A 81 -1.00 -6.23 4.21
N VAL A 82 -0.59 -4.99 4.44
CA VAL A 82 -1.09 -3.80 3.75
C VAL A 82 -0.01 -3.27 2.82
N ILE A 83 -0.40 -2.82 1.64
CA ILE A 83 0.50 -2.15 0.69
C ILE A 83 -0.02 -0.73 0.50
N ALA A 84 0.80 0.25 0.85
CA ALA A 84 0.55 1.66 0.58
C ALA A 84 1.27 2.05 -0.71
N ASN A 85 0.52 2.28 -1.78
CA ASN A 85 1.07 2.77 -3.03
C ASN A 85 1.16 4.31 -2.98
N ILE A 86 2.37 4.84 -3.11
CA ILE A 86 2.68 6.25 -2.88
C ILE A 86 3.55 6.76 -4.03
N GLY A 87 3.17 7.88 -4.65
CA GLY A 87 4.06 8.58 -5.60
C GLY A 87 5.23 9.24 -4.87
N ASP A 88 6.39 9.31 -5.51
CA ASP A 88 7.59 9.92 -4.93
C ASP A 88 7.39 11.39 -4.53
N ALA A 89 6.66 12.17 -5.32
CA ALA A 89 6.32 13.55 -4.98
C ALA A 89 5.51 13.68 -3.68
N SER A 90 4.76 12.63 -3.32
CA SER A 90 3.96 12.61 -2.08
C SER A 90 4.82 12.57 -0.82
N LEU A 91 6.09 12.20 -0.91
CA LEU A 91 7.02 12.25 0.22
C LEU A 91 7.27 13.68 0.71
N GLY A 92 7.01 14.70 -0.10
CA GLY A 92 7.01 16.09 0.34
C GLY A 92 5.86 16.48 1.28
N CYS A 93 4.89 15.59 1.50
CA CYS A 93 3.70 15.86 2.32
C CYS A 93 3.83 15.25 3.72
N GLY A 94 3.40 16.02 4.74
CA GLY A 94 3.45 15.62 6.16
C GLY A 94 2.88 14.24 6.45
N PRO A 95 1.68 13.88 5.96
CA PRO A 95 1.05 12.58 6.22
C PRO A 95 1.93 11.37 5.92
N VAL A 96 2.76 11.44 4.86
CA VAL A 96 3.68 10.33 4.53
C VAL A 96 4.75 10.16 5.60
N TRP A 97 5.31 11.27 6.10
CA TRP A 97 6.30 11.26 7.17
C TRP A 97 5.72 10.74 8.49
N GLU A 98 4.52 11.19 8.81
CA GLU A 98 3.79 10.80 10.01
C GLU A 98 3.50 9.29 10.00
N ALA A 99 2.99 8.76 8.90
CA ALA A 99 2.70 7.34 8.73
C ALA A 99 3.96 6.48 8.85
N ILE A 100 5.05 6.86 8.21
CA ILE A 100 6.31 6.11 8.24
C ILE A 100 6.93 6.16 9.64
N ASN A 101 6.96 7.34 10.27
CA ASN A 101 7.43 7.49 11.64
C ASN A 101 6.61 6.64 12.60
N MET A 102 5.28 6.73 12.52
CA MET A 102 4.40 5.95 13.40
C MET A 102 4.56 4.45 13.19
N ALA A 103 4.69 3.99 11.92
CA ALA A 103 4.84 2.57 11.64
C ALA A 103 6.14 1.97 12.17
N ALA A 104 7.20 2.77 12.28
CA ALA A 104 8.54 2.33 12.69
C ALA A 104 8.83 2.52 14.20
N MET A 105 7.83 2.80 15.03
CA MET A 105 8.02 2.95 16.47
C MET A 105 8.38 1.64 17.15
N ASP A 106 9.37 1.67 18.03
CA ASP A 106 9.83 0.51 18.81
C ASP A 106 8.76 -0.04 19.76
N GLN A 107 7.75 0.76 20.12
CA GLN A 107 6.69 0.31 21.02
C GLN A 107 6.02 -1.00 20.58
N TYR A 108 5.87 -1.22 19.27
CA TYR A 108 5.21 -2.42 18.73
C TYR A 108 6.04 -3.70 18.95
N THR A 109 7.35 -3.56 19.00
CA THR A 109 8.30 -4.67 19.15
C THR A 109 8.82 -4.84 20.58
N GLN A 110 8.70 -3.82 21.43
CA GLN A 110 9.29 -3.82 22.76
C GLN A 110 8.28 -3.73 23.90
N LEU A 111 7.23 -2.91 23.77
CA LEU A 111 6.33 -2.58 24.87
C LEU A 111 5.01 -3.35 24.85
N TRP A 112 4.60 -3.86 23.69
CA TRP A 112 3.34 -4.60 23.56
C TRP A 112 3.46 -6.01 24.13
N ASP A 113 2.31 -6.60 24.53
CA ASP A 113 2.25 -7.98 25.00
C ASP A 113 2.58 -8.99 23.88
N GLU A 114 2.95 -10.20 24.26
CA GLU A 114 3.44 -11.23 23.33
C GLU A 114 2.44 -11.59 22.21
N ALA A 115 1.12 -11.46 22.44
CA ALA A 115 0.11 -11.75 21.43
C ALA A 115 0.12 -10.71 20.30
N HIS A 116 0.34 -9.45 20.63
CA HIS A 116 0.26 -8.30 19.73
C HIS A 116 1.64 -7.80 19.27
N LYS A 117 2.71 -8.22 19.96
CA LYS A 117 4.10 -7.80 19.72
C LYS A 117 4.57 -8.11 18.29
N GLY A 118 5.30 -7.16 17.73
CA GLY A 118 5.92 -7.27 16.40
C GLY A 118 5.66 -6.06 15.52
N GLY A 119 6.52 -5.83 14.55
CA GLY A 119 6.43 -4.72 13.62
C GLY A 119 5.14 -4.73 12.79
N LEU A 120 4.71 -3.57 12.33
CA LEU A 120 3.46 -3.44 11.58
C LEU A 120 3.56 -4.13 10.20
N PRO A 121 2.51 -4.85 9.76
CA PRO A 121 2.50 -5.58 8.50
C PRO A 121 2.20 -4.65 7.32
N ILE A 122 3.09 -3.69 7.04
CA ILE A 122 2.92 -2.72 5.96
C ILE A 122 4.13 -2.64 5.05
N ILE A 123 3.88 -2.51 3.75
CA ILE A 123 4.84 -2.13 2.72
C ILE A 123 4.49 -0.72 2.26
N PHE A 124 5.38 0.23 2.49
CA PHE A 124 5.36 1.53 1.82
C PHE A 124 6.01 1.37 0.46
N ASN A 125 5.19 1.33 -0.59
CA ASN A 125 5.61 1.11 -1.97
C ASN A 125 5.63 2.44 -2.71
N PHE A 126 6.82 2.99 -2.94
CA PHE A 126 6.99 4.24 -3.67
C PHE A 126 7.16 3.98 -5.15
N PHE A 127 6.36 4.66 -5.96
CA PHE A 127 6.54 4.76 -7.40
C PHE A 127 7.46 5.95 -7.69
N ASN A 128 8.77 5.72 -7.60
CA ASN A 128 9.79 6.73 -7.79
C ASN A 128 10.13 6.89 -9.28
N ASN A 129 9.26 7.55 -10.00
CA ASN A 129 9.47 7.89 -11.41
C ASN A 129 10.15 9.25 -11.60
N GLN A 130 10.45 9.96 -10.50
CA GLN A 130 11.08 11.29 -10.46
C GLN A 130 10.25 12.42 -11.07
N TYR A 131 8.95 12.20 -11.24
CA TYR A 131 8.02 13.21 -11.74
C TYR A 131 6.81 13.33 -10.83
N GLY A 132 6.51 14.55 -10.42
CA GLY A 132 5.24 14.95 -9.82
C GLY A 132 4.34 15.60 -10.86
N MET A 133 3.18 16.07 -10.41
CA MET A 133 2.18 16.73 -11.26
C MET A 133 2.71 18.04 -11.86
N GLY A 134 3.58 18.75 -11.15
CA GLY A 134 4.11 20.06 -11.56
C GLY A 134 5.50 20.03 -12.16
N GLY A 135 6.17 18.88 -12.25
CA GLY A 135 7.53 18.82 -12.76
C GLY A 135 8.35 17.69 -12.14
N GLN A 136 9.67 17.83 -12.18
CA GLN A 136 10.60 16.87 -11.59
C GLN A 136 10.55 16.93 -10.07
N THR A 137 10.63 15.76 -9.44
CA THR A 137 10.64 15.69 -7.97
C THR A 137 12.03 15.93 -7.41
N CYS A 138 13.02 15.24 -7.91
CA CYS A 138 14.40 15.39 -7.44
C CYS A 138 14.97 16.77 -7.78
N GLY A 139 15.37 17.49 -6.74
CA GLY A 139 15.94 18.83 -6.86
C GLY A 139 14.93 19.98 -6.88
N GLU A 140 13.65 19.72 -7.15
CA GLU A 140 12.60 20.74 -7.14
C GLU A 140 11.70 20.65 -5.89
N THR A 141 11.06 19.50 -5.68
CA THR A 141 10.10 19.30 -4.59
C THR A 141 10.53 18.24 -3.60
N MET A 142 11.62 17.53 -3.89
CA MET A 142 12.11 16.40 -3.12
C MET A 142 13.63 16.50 -2.92
N ALA A 143 14.06 16.44 -1.65
CA ALA A 143 15.47 16.40 -1.30
C ALA A 143 16.13 15.03 -1.53
N TYR A 144 15.34 13.98 -1.59
CA TYR A 144 15.82 12.60 -1.73
C TYR A 144 15.70 12.12 -3.18
N ASN A 145 16.81 11.67 -3.75
CA ASN A 145 16.84 10.94 -5.02
C ASN A 145 16.59 9.44 -4.80
N ILE A 146 17.04 8.90 -3.68
CA ILE A 146 16.89 7.50 -3.29
C ILE A 146 16.03 7.46 -2.03
N LEU A 147 14.74 7.15 -2.19
CA LEU A 147 13.78 7.19 -1.09
C LEU A 147 14.04 6.08 -0.05
N ALA A 148 14.65 4.97 -0.47
CA ALA A 148 15.08 3.92 0.44
C ALA A 148 16.03 4.42 1.55
N ARG A 149 16.83 5.47 1.29
CA ARG A 149 17.68 6.09 2.32
C ARG A 149 16.86 6.80 3.39
N PHE A 150 15.75 7.39 3.00
CA PHE A 150 14.84 8.01 3.96
C PHE A 150 14.27 6.97 4.93
N GLY A 151 13.73 5.86 4.39
CA GLY A 151 13.19 4.79 5.23
C GLY A 151 14.22 4.23 6.21
N ALA A 152 15.43 3.95 5.75
CA ALA A 152 16.53 3.49 6.61
C ALA A 152 16.92 4.52 7.69
N GLY A 153 16.75 5.82 7.42
CA GLY A 153 17.07 6.90 8.35
C GLY A 153 16.03 7.11 9.45
N VAL A 154 14.80 6.65 9.28
CA VAL A 154 13.73 6.82 10.29
C VAL A 154 13.97 5.94 11.51
N ASN A 155 14.18 4.66 11.29
CA ASN A 155 14.54 3.71 12.34
C ASN A 155 15.29 2.53 11.69
N PRO A 156 16.63 2.49 11.79
CA PRO A 156 17.44 1.48 11.10
C PRO A 156 17.17 0.06 11.59
N ASP A 157 16.65 -0.11 12.80
CA ASP A 157 16.36 -1.42 13.38
C ASP A 157 14.96 -1.95 13.04
N GLN A 158 14.05 -1.06 12.66
CA GLN A 158 12.64 -1.39 12.42
C GLN A 158 12.21 -1.21 10.96
N MET A 159 12.82 -0.30 10.20
CA MET A 159 12.44 -0.02 8.82
C MET A 159 13.37 -0.72 7.82
N HIS A 160 12.87 -1.73 7.14
CA HIS A 160 13.61 -2.51 6.14
C HIS A 160 13.42 -1.93 4.74
N SER A 161 14.29 -0.99 4.36
CA SER A 161 14.20 -0.27 3.09
C SER A 161 15.04 -0.91 1.99
N GLU A 162 14.53 -0.86 0.76
CA GLU A 162 15.23 -1.37 -0.43
C GLU A 162 14.84 -0.57 -1.66
N ARG A 163 15.82 -0.30 -2.54
CA ARG A 163 15.57 0.23 -3.88
C ARG A 163 15.58 -0.89 -4.90
N VAL A 164 14.58 -0.89 -5.79
CA VAL A 164 14.37 -1.93 -6.80
C VAL A 164 14.24 -1.31 -8.17
N ASP A 165 14.78 -1.96 -9.19
CA ASP A 165 14.50 -1.59 -10.57
C ASP A 165 13.06 -1.93 -10.94
N GLY A 166 12.19 -0.91 -10.93
CA GLY A 166 10.76 -1.02 -11.22
C GLY A 166 10.43 -1.43 -12.66
N PHE A 167 11.38 -1.31 -13.60
CA PHE A 167 11.23 -1.77 -14.98
C PHE A 167 11.58 -3.25 -15.15
N ASN A 168 12.11 -3.90 -14.11
CA ASN A 168 12.39 -5.33 -14.11
C ASN A 168 11.34 -6.07 -13.27
N PRO A 169 10.30 -6.67 -13.87
CA PRO A 169 9.24 -7.33 -13.11
C PRO A 169 9.73 -8.52 -12.26
N LEU A 170 10.80 -9.19 -12.67
CA LEU A 170 11.37 -10.29 -11.89
C LEU A 170 12.06 -9.76 -10.62
N ALA A 171 12.77 -8.65 -10.70
CA ALA A 171 13.37 -7.99 -9.54
C ALA A 171 12.30 -7.51 -8.57
N VAL A 172 11.20 -6.93 -9.08
CA VAL A 172 10.06 -6.49 -8.27
C VAL A 172 9.43 -7.70 -7.54
N ILE A 173 9.15 -8.79 -8.26
CA ILE A 173 8.58 -10.01 -7.67
C ILE A 173 9.49 -10.55 -6.56
N ASP A 174 10.79 -10.60 -6.79
CA ASP A 174 11.76 -11.09 -5.83
C ASP A 174 11.84 -10.19 -4.59
N ALA A 175 11.87 -8.86 -4.77
CA ALA A 175 11.82 -7.90 -3.67
C ALA A 175 10.55 -8.08 -2.82
N TYR A 176 9.38 -8.19 -3.43
CA TYR A 176 8.14 -8.44 -2.70
C TYR A 176 8.15 -9.76 -1.92
N LYS A 177 8.74 -10.81 -2.45
CA LYS A 177 8.90 -12.10 -1.73
C LYS A 177 9.76 -11.93 -0.48
N ARG A 178 10.92 -11.25 -0.62
CA ARG A 178 11.79 -10.99 0.54
C ARG A 178 11.11 -10.10 1.58
N LYS A 179 10.43 -9.02 1.16
CA LYS A 179 9.73 -8.11 2.07
C LYS A 179 8.53 -8.78 2.73
N ARG A 180 7.84 -9.65 2.01
CA ARG A 180 6.77 -10.47 2.59
C ARG A 180 7.30 -11.38 3.71
N ALA A 181 8.44 -12.02 3.53
CA ALA A 181 9.06 -12.85 4.55
C ALA A 181 9.35 -12.06 5.84
N ILE A 182 9.90 -10.83 5.71
CA ILE A 182 10.13 -9.94 6.86
C ILE A 182 8.83 -9.64 7.61
N ILE A 183 7.74 -9.39 6.90
CA ILE A 183 6.42 -9.11 7.49
C ILE A 183 5.84 -10.35 8.18
N ASP A 184 5.96 -11.51 7.56
CA ASP A 184 5.47 -12.78 8.12
C ASP A 184 6.23 -13.17 9.40
N GLU A 185 7.52 -12.78 9.50
CA GLU A 185 8.34 -12.89 10.71
C GLU A 185 8.06 -11.79 11.76
N ARG A 186 7.05 -10.96 11.55
CA ARG A 186 6.68 -9.82 12.42
C ARG A 186 7.78 -8.78 12.59
N ARG A 187 8.67 -8.64 11.62
CA ARG A 187 9.79 -7.67 11.63
C ARG A 187 9.56 -6.41 10.78
N GLY A 188 8.37 -6.24 10.17
CA GLY A 188 8.04 -5.01 9.44
C GLY A 188 8.08 -3.76 10.34
N PRO A 189 7.89 -2.57 9.80
CA PRO A 189 7.47 -2.25 8.43
C PRO A 189 8.58 -2.34 7.39
N VAL A 190 8.22 -2.25 6.11
CA VAL A 190 9.18 -2.23 5.00
C VAL A 190 8.87 -1.09 4.02
N LEU A 191 9.91 -0.61 3.34
CA LEU A 191 9.80 0.39 2.29
C LEU A 191 10.46 -0.13 1.00
N LEU A 192 9.75 0.02 -0.12
CA LEU A 192 10.28 -0.21 -1.47
C LEU A 192 10.31 1.11 -2.23
N ASP A 193 11.44 1.39 -2.90
CA ASP A 193 11.73 2.57 -3.72
C ASP A 193 12.08 2.13 -5.14
#